data_0d595fac925569f8b95ad657fcc5790e
#
_entry.id   0d595fac925569f8b95ad657fcc5790e
#
_cell.length_a   1.000
_cell.length_b   1.000
_cell.length_c   1.000
_cell.angle_alpha   90.00
_cell.angle_beta   90.00
_cell.angle_gamma   90.00
#
_symmetry.space_group_name_H-M   'P 1'
#
loop_
_entity.id
_entity.type
_entity.pdbx_description
1 polymer ?
#
loop_
_entity_poly.entity_id
_entity_poly.type
_entity_poly.pdbx_seq_one_letter_code
_entity_poly.pdbx_strand_id
1 'polypeptide(L)'
;MPTARLIEEGGIVYVQFGDQRLRLADEDAACLRPPPAARPGVETAVPAELAAAIESARTFRDMLMQLPQVVSVRGGYRFQDGRITQTPAVVVAVERKLEGLAPAQQIPDVLPDGTPTDVTVADPVERLEAQGVTSARVSRPPLLIDQIQAAAPEAEGLEAVPVITYEPPSGASLAPVTGPMAITCHVSPDAGWSVLRPFLEEAHQEVTLGMYDFTAPHIYQAVRSLLRDSDVLWRQTLGPNESLPGSDDIDSTKANDKPEADIILGLSRVAKERFESTFAHVGAGKTFASAYHIKVAIRDAAATWLSSGNWQSSNQPAIDLLDPAADRKLIPLYNREWHAVIESPELADTFRRYLRHDFETAEQTPEVGLEVAPAALPDLLVPVDELLEEERGAVGLEVFPPARFAFGARDPLTVQPILTPDNYLDVVLDLLRKRPNERLYFQNQSLNPVKEPTPAWAELLRLLVEYSNDEALDVRIIFRNIGPIRNKLESLQAAGFNMDRIRVQKGCHTKGIVIDSATVLLGSHNWTNQGVEANRDASLLIDHPEIAGYYERVFLHDWDHLARAAIREEAMPIPVIPGQETAGAEAVAFRRVPWSAWMEE
;
A
#
# COMPACT_ATOMS: atom_id res chain seq x y z
N MET A 1 12.99 19.76 42.03
CA MET A 1 11.69 19.14 42.29
C MET A 1 11.94 17.71 42.73
N PRO A 2 11.30 17.17 43.78
CA PRO A 2 11.48 15.78 44.15
C PRO A 2 10.99 14.87 43.03
N THR A 3 11.84 13.98 42.54
CA THR A 3 11.53 12.99 41.53
C THR A 3 10.67 11.89 42.12
N ALA A 4 9.52 11.62 41.51
CA ALA A 4 8.70 10.45 41.84
C ALA A 4 9.41 9.17 41.39
N ARG A 5 9.37 8.11 42.23
CA ARG A 5 9.90 6.77 41.89
C ARG A 5 8.77 5.74 42.02
N LEU A 6 8.70 4.83 41.05
CA LEU A 6 7.84 3.64 41.14
C LEU A 6 8.58 2.56 41.92
N ILE A 7 7.91 1.92 42.88
CA ILE A 7 8.43 0.79 43.67
C ILE A 7 7.39 -0.32 43.63
N GLU A 8 7.80 -1.53 43.33
CA GLU A 8 6.96 -2.73 43.38
C GLU A 8 7.40 -3.60 44.58
N GLU A 9 6.51 -3.82 45.53
CA GLU A 9 6.72 -4.69 46.67
C GLU A 9 5.53 -5.66 46.83
N GLY A 10 5.81 -6.95 46.76
CA GLY A 10 4.80 -8.01 46.95
C GLY A 10 3.67 -7.98 45.89
N GLY A 11 3.95 -7.53 44.66
CA GLY A 11 2.97 -7.41 43.57
C GLY A 11 2.10 -6.15 43.63
N ILE A 12 2.38 -5.23 44.57
CA ILE A 12 1.70 -3.95 44.70
C ILE A 12 2.63 -2.83 44.25
N VAL A 13 2.14 -1.94 43.39
CA VAL A 13 2.91 -0.79 42.88
C VAL A 13 2.62 0.45 43.71
N TYR A 14 3.68 1.16 44.11
CA TYR A 14 3.63 2.41 44.84
C TYR A 14 4.35 3.50 44.07
N VAL A 15 3.84 4.75 44.18
CA VAL A 15 4.59 5.96 43.77
C VAL A 15 5.22 6.55 45.04
N GLN A 16 6.54 6.68 45.10
CA GLN A 16 7.27 7.28 46.23
C GLN A 16 7.67 8.72 45.88
N PHE A 17 7.27 9.67 46.73
CA PHE A 17 7.70 11.06 46.73
C PHE A 17 8.43 11.36 48.06
N GLY A 18 9.76 11.40 48.06
CA GLY A 18 10.52 11.52 49.29
C GLY A 18 10.19 10.37 50.26
N ASP A 19 9.73 10.68 51.48
CA ASP A 19 9.35 9.67 52.51
C ASP A 19 7.87 9.21 52.41
N GLN A 20 7.09 9.74 51.50
CA GLN A 20 5.68 9.36 51.31
C GLN A 20 5.50 8.31 50.20
N ARG A 21 4.72 7.26 50.50
CA ARG A 21 4.33 6.22 49.54
C ARG A 21 2.84 6.27 49.32
N LEU A 22 2.42 6.34 48.06
CA LEU A 22 1.04 6.23 47.64
C LEU A 22 0.85 4.91 46.89
N ARG A 23 -0.05 4.05 47.34
CA ARG A 23 -0.42 2.83 46.65
C ARG A 23 -1.23 3.23 45.40
N LEU A 24 -0.86 2.70 44.24
CA LEU A 24 -1.65 2.80 43.03
C LEU A 24 -2.77 1.77 43.03
N ALA A 25 -3.93 2.12 42.49
CA ALA A 25 -4.97 1.15 42.22
C ALA A 25 -4.47 0.12 41.19
N ASP A 26 -4.99 -1.10 41.23
CA ASP A 26 -4.51 -2.19 40.35
C ASP A 26 -4.69 -1.85 38.86
N GLU A 27 -5.70 -1.02 38.52
CA GLU A 27 -5.96 -0.52 37.18
C GLU A 27 -4.88 0.50 36.74
N ASP A 28 -4.49 1.42 37.62
CA ASP A 28 -3.44 2.40 37.35
C ASP A 28 -2.04 1.76 37.34
N ALA A 29 -1.83 0.75 38.18
CA ALA A 29 -0.59 -0.03 38.25
C ALA A 29 -0.38 -0.87 36.96
N ALA A 30 -1.45 -1.34 36.34
CA ALA A 30 -1.39 -2.06 35.07
C ALA A 30 -0.93 -1.17 33.91
N CYS A 31 -1.33 0.11 33.90
CA CYS A 31 -0.91 1.09 32.89
C CYS A 31 0.56 1.53 33.03
N LEU A 32 1.15 1.39 34.24
CA LEU A 32 2.53 1.82 34.53
C LEU A 32 3.52 0.65 34.56
N ARG A 33 3.05 -0.57 34.45
CA ARG A 33 3.94 -1.70 34.20
C ARG A 33 4.54 -1.55 32.83
N PRO A 34 5.88 -1.60 32.69
CA PRO A 34 6.45 -1.75 31.36
C PRO A 34 5.79 -2.97 30.71
N PRO A 35 5.42 -2.89 29.42
CA PRO A 35 4.90 -4.06 28.73
C PRO A 35 5.84 -5.25 29.04
N PRO A 36 5.31 -6.48 29.22
CA PRO A 36 6.14 -7.64 29.53
C PRO A 36 7.29 -7.61 28.55
N ALA A 37 8.53 -7.70 29.10
CA ALA A 37 9.76 -7.51 28.34
C ALA A 37 9.59 -8.17 26.98
N ALA A 38 9.63 -7.38 25.92
CA ALA A 38 9.47 -7.87 24.56
C ALA A 38 10.35 -9.11 24.48
N ARG A 39 9.77 -10.26 24.14
CA ARG A 39 10.58 -11.44 23.80
C ARG A 39 11.60 -10.91 22.82
N PRO A 40 12.90 -11.24 22.94
CA PRO A 40 13.94 -10.65 22.11
C PRO A 40 13.39 -10.60 20.69
N GLY A 41 13.28 -9.39 20.15
CA GLY A 41 12.74 -9.20 18.82
C GLY A 41 13.45 -10.22 17.95
N VAL A 42 12.72 -10.92 17.11
CA VAL A 42 13.35 -11.69 16.05
C VAL A 42 14.05 -10.61 15.23
N GLU A 43 15.34 -10.33 15.56
CA GLU A 43 16.24 -9.80 14.56
C GLU A 43 16.01 -10.72 13.37
N THR A 44 15.50 -10.19 12.29
CA THR A 44 15.54 -10.89 11.00
C THR A 44 17.02 -10.98 10.67
N ALA A 45 17.66 -12.00 11.25
CA ALA A 45 19.07 -12.24 11.05
C ALA A 45 19.24 -12.46 9.56
N VAL A 46 19.92 -11.55 8.89
CA VAL A 46 20.27 -11.68 7.48
C VAL A 46 20.88 -13.07 7.29
N PRO A 47 20.38 -13.90 6.37
CA PRO A 47 20.97 -15.20 6.13
C PRO A 47 22.49 -15.04 5.91
N ALA A 48 23.30 -15.80 6.61
CA ALA A 48 24.77 -15.68 6.55
C ALA A 48 25.30 -15.80 5.12
N GLU A 49 24.65 -16.61 4.30
CA GLU A 49 24.97 -16.80 2.87
C GLU A 49 24.66 -15.54 2.04
N LEU A 50 23.58 -14.82 2.34
CA LEU A 50 23.26 -13.54 1.67
C LEU A 50 24.29 -12.48 2.08
N ALA A 51 24.68 -12.42 3.35
CA ALA A 51 25.73 -11.52 3.82
C ALA A 51 27.07 -11.78 3.11
N ALA A 52 27.41 -13.05 2.87
CA ALA A 52 28.61 -13.42 2.11
C ALA A 52 28.52 -12.96 0.64
N ALA A 53 27.36 -13.08 -0.02
CA ALA A 53 27.17 -12.59 -1.38
C ALA A 53 27.26 -11.05 -1.46
N ILE A 54 26.78 -10.33 -0.45
CA ILE A 54 26.91 -8.87 -0.36
C ILE A 54 28.38 -8.46 -0.22
N GLU A 55 29.15 -9.16 0.61
CA GLU A 55 30.58 -8.87 0.78
C GLU A 55 31.39 -9.21 -0.48
N SER A 56 31.05 -10.29 -1.16
CA SER A 56 31.59 -10.64 -2.48
C SER A 56 31.30 -9.54 -3.50
N ALA A 57 30.07 -9.04 -3.55
CA ALA A 57 29.70 -7.93 -4.42
C ALA A 57 30.56 -6.68 -4.15
N ARG A 58 30.82 -6.35 -2.90
CA ARG A 58 31.71 -5.22 -2.52
C ARG A 58 33.15 -5.46 -2.98
N THR A 59 33.66 -6.66 -2.75
CA THR A 59 35.04 -7.03 -3.07
C THR A 59 35.31 -6.97 -4.58
N PHE A 60 34.39 -7.47 -5.38
CA PHE A 60 34.60 -7.56 -6.82
C PHE A 60 33.92 -6.45 -7.64
N ARG A 61 33.31 -5.45 -6.98
CA ARG A 61 32.58 -4.36 -7.61
C ARG A 61 33.41 -3.67 -8.70
N ASP A 62 34.62 -3.21 -8.37
CA ASP A 62 35.45 -2.43 -9.29
C ASP A 62 35.84 -3.24 -10.53
N MET A 63 36.07 -4.54 -10.38
CA MET A 63 36.36 -5.45 -11.49
C MET A 63 35.14 -5.57 -12.41
N LEU A 64 33.98 -5.81 -11.85
CA LEU A 64 32.75 -6.01 -12.61
C LEU A 64 32.26 -4.72 -13.28
N MET A 65 32.40 -3.57 -12.63
CA MET A 65 32.05 -2.26 -13.18
C MET A 65 32.91 -1.84 -14.39
N GLN A 66 34.06 -2.49 -14.64
CA GLN A 66 34.88 -2.27 -15.81
C GLN A 66 34.37 -3.02 -17.06
N LEU A 67 33.46 -3.97 -16.87
CA LEU A 67 32.88 -4.73 -17.97
C LEU A 67 31.87 -3.88 -18.76
N PRO A 68 31.70 -4.14 -20.07
CA PRO A 68 30.77 -3.37 -20.90
C PRO A 68 29.34 -3.40 -20.36
N GLN A 69 28.69 -2.24 -20.36
CA GLN A 69 27.28 -2.06 -19.99
C GLN A 69 26.88 -2.45 -18.56
N VAL A 70 27.82 -2.69 -17.67
CA VAL A 70 27.49 -2.88 -16.26
C VAL A 70 27.10 -1.54 -15.66
N VAL A 71 25.91 -1.50 -15.04
CA VAL A 71 25.30 -0.32 -14.43
C VAL A 71 25.45 -0.37 -12.92
N SER A 72 25.16 -1.52 -12.31
CA SER A 72 25.30 -1.72 -10.87
C SER A 72 25.78 -3.13 -10.53
N VAL A 73 26.35 -3.28 -9.33
CA VAL A 73 26.78 -4.55 -8.76
C VAL A 73 26.34 -4.59 -7.30
N ARG A 74 25.57 -5.59 -6.91
CA ARG A 74 25.03 -5.74 -5.55
C ARG A 74 24.91 -7.22 -5.14
N GLY A 75 24.78 -7.49 -3.87
CA GLY A 75 24.36 -8.81 -3.40
C GLY A 75 22.84 -9.00 -3.60
N GLY A 76 22.38 -10.22 -3.68
CA GLY A 76 20.98 -10.55 -3.83
C GLY A 76 20.77 -12.05 -4.00
N TYR A 77 19.72 -12.45 -4.68
CA TYR A 77 19.41 -13.83 -4.99
C TYR A 77 19.40 -14.07 -6.49
N ARG A 78 19.73 -15.30 -6.88
CA ARG A 78 19.68 -15.71 -8.28
C ARG A 78 18.23 -15.86 -8.73
N PHE A 79 17.92 -15.35 -9.94
CA PHE A 79 16.67 -15.60 -10.63
C PHE A 79 16.90 -16.63 -11.75
N GLN A 80 15.99 -17.59 -11.82
CA GLN A 80 15.98 -18.58 -12.88
C GLN A 80 14.57 -18.64 -13.48
N ASP A 81 14.46 -18.43 -14.78
CA ASP A 81 13.18 -18.39 -15.52
C ASP A 81 12.19 -17.37 -14.91
N GLY A 82 12.70 -16.19 -14.52
CA GLY A 82 11.94 -15.12 -13.89
C GLY A 82 11.50 -15.39 -12.43
N ARG A 83 11.91 -16.50 -11.82
CA ARG A 83 11.61 -16.85 -10.44
C ARG A 83 12.82 -16.69 -9.55
N ILE A 84 12.60 -16.11 -8.38
CA ILE A 84 13.65 -16.03 -7.36
C ILE A 84 13.97 -17.44 -6.84
N THR A 85 15.27 -17.71 -6.65
CA THR A 85 15.75 -18.95 -6.03
C THR A 85 16.19 -18.67 -4.59
N GLN A 86 16.52 -19.72 -3.86
CA GLN A 86 17.13 -19.61 -2.52
C GLN A 86 18.65 -19.41 -2.58
N THR A 87 19.25 -19.30 -3.77
CA THR A 87 20.70 -19.21 -3.96
C THR A 87 21.14 -17.75 -3.92
N PRO A 88 21.87 -17.29 -2.88
CA PRO A 88 22.48 -15.97 -2.87
C PRO A 88 23.49 -15.83 -4.00
N ALA A 89 23.56 -14.63 -4.60
CA ALA A 89 24.41 -14.35 -5.74
C ALA A 89 24.86 -12.89 -5.77
N VAL A 90 25.93 -12.59 -6.49
CA VAL A 90 26.27 -11.25 -6.90
C VAL A 90 25.42 -10.90 -8.13
N VAL A 91 24.47 -9.98 -7.94
CA VAL A 91 23.61 -9.48 -9.02
C VAL A 91 24.34 -8.38 -9.76
N VAL A 92 24.53 -8.58 -11.05
CA VAL A 92 25.18 -7.60 -11.96
C VAL A 92 24.13 -7.06 -12.91
N ALA A 93 23.70 -5.83 -12.68
CA ALA A 93 22.73 -5.17 -13.53
C ALA A 93 23.43 -4.54 -14.74
N VAL A 94 22.90 -4.78 -15.93
CA VAL A 94 23.43 -4.26 -17.20
C VAL A 94 22.38 -3.41 -17.91
N GLU A 95 22.80 -2.48 -18.78
CA GLU A 95 21.86 -1.70 -19.59
C GLU A 95 20.99 -2.59 -20.49
N ARG A 96 21.62 -3.62 -21.06
CA ARG A 96 20.97 -4.66 -21.87
C ARG A 96 21.82 -5.93 -21.88
N LYS A 97 21.19 -7.08 -21.99
CA LYS A 97 21.90 -8.34 -22.18
C LYS A 97 22.44 -8.42 -23.61
N LEU A 98 23.74 -8.60 -23.77
CA LEU A 98 24.43 -8.70 -25.07
C LEU A 98 24.80 -10.15 -25.33
N GLU A 99 24.58 -10.59 -26.57
CA GLU A 99 25.07 -11.87 -27.08
C GLU A 99 26.42 -11.71 -27.79
N GLY A 100 27.24 -12.77 -27.82
CA GLY A 100 28.47 -12.81 -28.59
C GLY A 100 29.64 -12.00 -28.06
N LEU A 101 29.64 -11.64 -26.78
CA LEU A 101 30.76 -10.95 -26.12
C LEU A 101 32.02 -11.82 -26.11
N ALA A 102 33.20 -11.19 -26.30
CA ALA A 102 34.47 -11.87 -26.12
C ALA A 102 34.63 -12.37 -24.66
N PRO A 103 35.33 -13.49 -24.40
CA PRO A 103 35.45 -14.06 -23.06
C PRO A 103 35.92 -13.08 -21.98
N ALA A 104 36.80 -12.13 -22.33
CA ALA A 104 37.29 -11.11 -21.42
C ALA A 104 36.26 -9.99 -21.10
N GLN A 105 35.15 -9.97 -21.82
CA GLN A 105 34.06 -8.98 -21.65
C GLN A 105 32.81 -9.62 -21.04
N GLN A 106 32.81 -10.94 -20.82
CA GLN A 106 31.71 -11.66 -20.22
C GLN A 106 31.76 -11.56 -18.69
N ILE A 107 30.61 -11.42 -18.07
CA ILE A 107 30.47 -11.55 -16.63
C ILE A 107 30.67 -13.04 -16.30
N PRO A 108 31.61 -13.42 -15.41
CA PRO A 108 31.82 -14.82 -15.06
C PRO A 108 30.61 -15.38 -14.31
N ASP A 109 30.23 -16.62 -14.57
CA ASP A 109 29.13 -17.31 -13.87
C ASP A 109 29.39 -17.48 -12.36
N VAL A 110 30.68 -17.52 -11.98
CA VAL A 110 31.15 -17.68 -10.60
C VAL A 110 32.37 -16.79 -10.40
N LEU A 111 32.39 -16.05 -9.31
CA LEU A 111 33.50 -15.18 -8.93
C LEU A 111 34.66 -15.97 -8.33
N PRO A 112 35.89 -15.38 -8.21
CA PRO A 112 37.06 -16.07 -7.68
C PRO A 112 36.92 -16.66 -6.27
N ASP A 113 36.02 -16.13 -5.45
CA ASP A 113 35.70 -16.63 -4.10
C ASP A 113 34.66 -17.75 -4.10
N GLY A 114 34.16 -18.16 -5.25
CA GLY A 114 33.14 -19.19 -5.41
C GLY A 114 31.70 -18.70 -5.39
N THR A 115 31.46 -17.39 -5.23
CA THR A 115 30.12 -16.81 -5.22
C THR A 115 29.54 -16.78 -6.65
N PRO A 116 28.34 -17.31 -6.88
CA PRO A 116 27.70 -17.25 -8.19
C PRO A 116 27.30 -15.83 -8.56
N THR A 117 27.25 -15.53 -9.84
CA THR A 117 26.71 -14.28 -10.37
C THR A 117 25.32 -14.48 -10.96
N ASP A 118 24.58 -13.40 -11.06
CA ASP A 118 23.30 -13.33 -11.76
C ASP A 118 23.21 -12.03 -12.56
N VAL A 119 22.98 -12.13 -13.87
CA VAL A 119 22.95 -10.97 -14.76
C VAL A 119 21.53 -10.55 -15.04
N THR A 120 21.19 -9.32 -14.68
CA THR A 120 19.86 -8.73 -14.87
C THR A 120 19.91 -7.44 -15.70
N VAL A 121 18.77 -7.01 -16.24
CA VAL A 121 18.65 -5.68 -16.86
C VAL A 121 18.41 -4.66 -15.74
N ALA A 122 19.17 -3.57 -15.76
CA ALA A 122 19.08 -2.51 -14.76
C ALA A 122 17.68 -1.88 -14.75
N ASP A 123 17.10 -1.74 -13.55
CA ASP A 123 15.86 -1.00 -13.38
C ASP A 123 16.06 0.52 -13.54
N PRO A 124 14.98 1.32 -13.68
CA PRO A 124 15.10 2.77 -13.86
C PRO A 124 15.81 3.48 -12.70
N VAL A 125 15.68 2.98 -11.46
CA VAL A 125 16.35 3.56 -10.29
C VAL A 125 17.85 3.35 -10.39
N GLU A 126 18.30 2.11 -10.65
CA GLU A 126 19.71 1.77 -10.83
C GLU A 126 20.36 2.60 -11.95
N ARG A 127 19.62 2.84 -13.05
CA ARG A 127 20.10 3.68 -14.18
C ARG A 127 20.27 5.13 -13.77
N LEU A 128 19.35 5.73 -13.00
CA LEU A 128 19.47 7.10 -12.52
C LEU A 128 20.58 7.25 -11.47
N GLU A 129 20.71 6.31 -10.56
CA GLU A 129 21.79 6.29 -9.56
C GLU A 129 23.16 6.21 -10.21
N ALA A 130 23.31 5.40 -11.25
CA ALA A 130 24.54 5.35 -12.05
C ALA A 130 24.90 6.68 -12.72
N GLN A 131 23.92 7.57 -12.94
CA GLN A 131 24.10 8.92 -13.48
C GLN A 131 24.25 10.00 -12.40
N GLY A 132 24.33 9.60 -11.12
CA GLY A 132 24.51 10.52 -9.99
C GLY A 132 23.22 11.15 -9.48
N VAL A 133 22.05 10.67 -9.89
CA VAL A 133 20.77 11.02 -9.27
C VAL A 133 20.65 10.20 -7.99
N THR A 134 20.76 10.86 -6.84
CA THR A 134 20.74 10.16 -5.55
C THR A 134 19.37 9.59 -5.23
N SER A 135 19.34 8.46 -4.52
CA SER A 135 18.12 7.79 -4.05
C SER A 135 17.18 8.69 -3.22
N ALA A 136 17.69 9.76 -2.59
CA ALA A 136 16.89 10.77 -1.90
C ALA A 136 15.93 11.56 -2.83
N ARG A 137 16.17 11.54 -4.16
CA ARG A 137 15.28 12.14 -5.15
C ARG A 137 14.28 11.14 -5.73
N VAL A 138 14.56 9.84 -5.57
CA VAL A 138 13.68 8.76 -5.98
C VAL A 138 12.96 8.32 -4.72
N SER A 139 11.77 8.85 -4.47
CA SER A 139 10.97 8.52 -3.28
C SER A 139 10.56 7.06 -3.32
N ARG A 140 11.41 6.16 -2.83
CA ARG A 140 11.05 4.77 -2.58
C ARG A 140 11.38 4.42 -1.13
N PRO A 141 10.53 3.68 -0.43
CA PRO A 141 10.89 3.19 0.89
C PRO A 141 12.08 2.23 0.75
N PRO A 142 13.09 2.33 1.65
CA PRO A 142 14.22 1.42 1.63
C PRO A 142 13.75 0.00 1.94
N LEU A 143 13.99 -0.92 1.01
CA LEU A 143 13.69 -2.33 1.21
C LEU A 143 14.75 -3.00 2.10
N LEU A 144 14.42 -4.15 2.68
CA LEU A 144 15.34 -4.92 3.54
C LEU A 144 16.68 -5.17 2.83
N ILE A 145 16.66 -5.57 1.56
CA ILE A 145 17.87 -5.85 0.80
C ILE A 145 18.74 -4.60 0.60
N ASP A 146 18.14 -3.44 0.36
CA ASP A 146 18.86 -2.17 0.21
C ASP A 146 19.53 -1.76 1.53
N GLN A 147 18.82 -1.89 2.64
CA GLN A 147 19.34 -1.57 3.97
C GLN A 147 20.48 -2.50 4.38
N ILE A 148 20.40 -3.79 4.07
CA ILE A 148 21.47 -4.75 4.31
C ILE A 148 22.74 -4.37 3.52
N GLN A 149 22.58 -3.96 2.27
CA GLN A 149 23.69 -3.57 1.40
C GLN A 149 24.32 -2.23 1.79
N ALA A 150 23.51 -1.28 2.26
CA ALA A 150 23.97 0.02 2.72
C ALA A 150 24.73 0.02 4.04
N ALA A 151 24.73 -1.07 4.80
CA ALA A 151 25.43 -1.20 6.07
C ALA A 151 26.96 -1.15 5.87
N ALA A 152 27.49 0.05 5.65
CA ALA A 152 28.83 0.48 5.96
C ALA A 152 28.78 1.26 7.28
N PRO A 153 29.91 1.48 7.99
CA PRO A 153 29.91 1.82 9.39
C PRO A 153 29.11 3.07 9.73
N GLU A 154 28.25 2.93 10.72
CA GLU A 154 27.65 3.99 11.54
C GLU A 154 27.17 5.24 10.77
N ALA A 155 26.08 5.12 10.04
CA ALA A 155 25.19 6.25 9.88
C ALA A 155 24.26 6.27 11.10
N GLU A 156 24.56 7.11 12.05
CA GLU A 156 23.64 7.57 13.07
C GLU A 156 22.43 8.20 12.36
N GLY A 157 21.35 7.49 12.33
CA GLY A 157 20.10 7.91 11.74
C GLY A 157 19.07 6.81 11.93
N LEU A 158 18.76 6.49 13.21
CA LEU A 158 17.43 6.00 13.54
C LEU A 158 16.48 7.04 12.93
N GLU A 159 15.77 6.70 11.86
CA GLU A 159 14.55 7.43 11.54
C GLU A 159 13.69 7.34 12.81
N ALA A 160 13.69 8.42 13.57
CA ALA A 160 12.87 8.54 14.76
C ALA A 160 11.45 8.21 14.32
N VAL A 161 10.78 7.29 15.03
CA VAL A 161 9.35 7.05 14.85
C VAL A 161 8.70 8.43 14.77
N PRO A 162 8.02 8.78 13.68
CA PRO A 162 7.49 10.12 13.50
C PRO A 162 6.62 10.47 14.71
N VAL A 163 6.89 11.58 15.38
CA VAL A 163 6.05 12.03 16.49
C VAL A 163 4.70 12.43 15.89
N ILE A 164 3.70 11.59 16.10
CA ILE A 164 2.32 11.84 15.70
C ILE A 164 1.72 12.79 16.72
N THR A 165 1.12 13.90 16.26
CA THR A 165 0.39 14.84 17.12
C THR A 165 -1.12 14.58 17.12
N TYR A 166 -1.56 13.54 16.43
CA TYR A 166 -2.96 13.16 16.34
C TYR A 166 -3.51 12.72 17.70
N GLU A 167 -4.68 13.26 18.02
CA GLU A 167 -5.51 12.83 19.15
C GLU A 167 -6.89 12.44 18.63
N PRO A 168 -7.47 11.31 19.07
CA PRO A 168 -8.80 10.90 18.62
C PRO A 168 -9.88 11.85 19.10
N PRO A 169 -11.01 11.98 18.40
CA PRO A 169 -12.10 12.85 18.82
C PRO A 169 -12.66 12.43 20.18
N SER A 170 -12.84 13.42 21.08
CA SER A 170 -13.30 13.17 22.45
C SER A 170 -14.63 12.41 22.49
N GLY A 171 -14.67 11.31 23.25
CA GLY A 171 -15.84 10.47 23.41
C GLY A 171 -16.24 9.64 22.18
N ALA A 172 -15.41 9.60 21.13
CA ALA A 172 -15.59 8.68 20.03
C ALA A 172 -15.02 7.28 20.38
N SER A 173 -15.55 6.24 19.74
CA SER A 173 -15.14 4.86 19.96
C SER A 173 -15.13 4.11 18.62
N LEU A 174 -14.13 3.28 18.44
CA LEU A 174 -14.03 2.31 17.34
C LEU A 174 -14.42 0.89 17.81
N ALA A 175 -15.28 0.77 18.82
CA ALA A 175 -15.83 -0.53 19.22
C ALA A 175 -16.61 -1.18 18.05
N PRO A 176 -16.69 -2.52 18.02
CA PRO A 176 -17.52 -3.22 17.03
C PRO A 176 -18.97 -2.74 17.05
N VAL A 177 -19.51 -2.46 15.87
CA VAL A 177 -20.93 -2.09 15.69
C VAL A 177 -21.72 -3.34 15.35
N THR A 178 -22.71 -3.66 16.17
CA THR A 178 -23.57 -4.84 15.99
C THR A 178 -25.02 -4.41 15.86
N GLY A 179 -25.65 -4.73 14.74
CA GLY A 179 -27.04 -4.35 14.54
C GLY A 179 -27.63 -4.79 13.21
N PRO A 180 -28.91 -4.43 12.97
CA PRO A 180 -29.51 -4.53 11.65
C PRO A 180 -28.77 -3.62 10.69
N MET A 181 -28.28 -4.16 9.59
CA MET A 181 -27.62 -3.40 8.54
C MET A 181 -27.68 -4.12 7.20
N ALA A 182 -27.39 -3.39 6.13
CA ALA A 182 -27.15 -4.01 4.84
C ALA A 182 -25.75 -3.66 4.37
N ILE A 183 -25.10 -4.62 3.73
CA ILE A 183 -23.80 -4.45 3.12
C ILE A 183 -23.86 -4.82 1.63
N THR A 184 -23.34 -3.94 0.77
CA THR A 184 -23.11 -4.23 -0.64
C THR A 184 -21.62 -4.38 -0.87
N CYS A 185 -21.17 -5.60 -1.13
CA CYS A 185 -19.81 -5.94 -1.52
C CYS A 185 -19.66 -5.73 -3.02
N HIS A 186 -18.61 -5.03 -3.45
CA HIS A 186 -18.31 -4.84 -4.86
C HIS A 186 -16.82 -4.61 -5.07
N VAL A 187 -16.37 -4.71 -6.32
CA VAL A 187 -14.96 -4.59 -6.67
C VAL A 187 -14.77 -3.76 -7.93
N SER A 188 -13.62 -3.09 -8.08
CA SER A 188 -13.17 -2.50 -9.33
C SER A 188 -12.26 -3.48 -10.07
N PRO A 189 -12.23 -3.40 -11.43
CA PRO A 189 -12.97 -2.48 -12.28
C PRO A 189 -14.42 -2.93 -12.56
N ASP A 190 -14.87 -4.06 -12.01
CA ASP A 190 -16.09 -4.78 -12.38
C ASP A 190 -17.35 -3.95 -12.09
N ALA A 191 -17.47 -3.40 -10.88
CA ALA A 191 -18.66 -2.70 -10.43
C ALA A 191 -18.34 -1.49 -9.53
N GLY A 192 -17.11 -0.97 -9.54
CA GLY A 192 -16.73 0.16 -8.69
C GLY A 192 -17.61 1.37 -8.91
N TRP A 193 -17.61 1.90 -10.13
CA TRP A 193 -18.38 3.08 -10.51
C TRP A 193 -19.89 2.83 -10.54
N SER A 194 -20.34 1.65 -10.97
CA SER A 194 -21.77 1.33 -11.02
C SER A 194 -22.45 1.30 -9.66
N VAL A 195 -21.68 1.13 -8.56
CA VAL A 195 -22.18 1.21 -7.18
C VAL A 195 -21.89 2.57 -6.55
N LEU A 196 -20.72 3.16 -6.79
CA LEU A 196 -20.39 4.48 -6.24
C LEU A 196 -21.31 5.59 -6.77
N ARG A 197 -21.64 5.55 -8.06
CA ARG A 197 -22.50 6.55 -8.67
C ARG A 197 -23.87 6.68 -7.99
N PRO A 198 -24.70 5.62 -7.88
CA PRO A 198 -25.97 5.71 -7.17
C PRO A 198 -25.78 6.05 -5.68
N PHE A 199 -24.72 5.57 -5.02
CA PHE A 199 -24.42 5.98 -3.64
C PHE A 199 -24.31 7.51 -3.52
N LEU A 200 -23.68 8.20 -4.47
CA LEU A 200 -23.56 9.66 -4.47
C LEU A 200 -24.88 10.33 -4.86
N GLU A 201 -25.55 9.85 -5.91
CA GLU A 201 -26.81 10.43 -6.43
C GLU A 201 -27.96 10.36 -5.42
N GLU A 202 -27.94 9.39 -4.49
CA GLU A 202 -28.91 9.24 -3.42
C GLU A 202 -28.65 10.08 -2.17
N ALA A 203 -27.66 10.98 -2.17
CA ALA A 203 -27.44 11.90 -1.07
C ALA A 203 -28.52 12.99 -1.04
N HIS A 204 -29.11 13.21 0.15
CA HIS A 204 -30.20 14.16 0.34
C HIS A 204 -29.90 15.25 1.36
N GLN A 205 -28.98 15.02 2.30
CA GLN A 205 -28.66 15.94 3.38
C GLN A 205 -27.20 16.36 3.37
N GLU A 206 -26.29 15.40 3.56
CA GLU A 206 -24.87 15.67 3.64
C GLU A 206 -24.01 14.54 3.08
N VAL A 207 -22.84 14.90 2.56
CA VAL A 207 -21.74 13.97 2.31
C VAL A 207 -20.51 14.44 3.06
N THR A 208 -19.93 13.57 3.90
CA THR A 208 -18.62 13.77 4.53
C THR A 208 -17.63 12.81 3.91
N LEU A 209 -16.54 13.33 3.34
CA LEU A 209 -15.54 12.60 2.57
C LEU A 209 -14.15 12.74 3.20
N GLY A 210 -13.47 11.61 3.41
CA GLY A 210 -12.02 11.54 3.59
C GLY A 210 -11.43 10.78 2.40
N MET A 211 -10.55 11.41 1.62
CA MET A 211 -10.03 10.84 0.39
C MET A 211 -8.57 11.23 0.17
N TYR A 212 -7.76 10.26 -0.28
CA TYR A 212 -6.37 10.52 -0.61
C TYR A 212 -6.25 11.30 -1.92
N ASP A 213 -6.88 10.82 -3.01
CA ASP A 213 -6.90 11.46 -4.32
C ASP A 213 -8.31 11.54 -4.90
N PHE A 214 -8.70 12.73 -5.37
CA PHE A 214 -9.96 12.95 -6.08
C PHE A 214 -9.68 13.65 -7.41
N THR A 215 -9.47 12.87 -8.48
CA THR A 215 -9.04 13.36 -9.80
C THR A 215 -9.96 12.92 -10.93
N ALA A 216 -10.80 11.88 -10.75
CA ALA A 216 -11.65 11.31 -11.78
C ALA A 216 -12.72 12.28 -12.31
N PRO A 217 -12.74 12.61 -13.63
CA PRO A 217 -13.66 13.60 -14.19
C PRO A 217 -15.13 13.18 -14.15
N HIS A 218 -15.44 11.90 -14.25
CA HIS A 218 -16.81 11.39 -14.19
C HIS A 218 -17.38 11.45 -12.76
N ILE A 219 -16.56 11.17 -11.74
CA ILE A 219 -16.95 11.34 -10.33
C ILE A 219 -17.17 12.82 -10.03
N TYR A 220 -16.24 13.69 -10.47
CA TYR A 220 -16.41 15.14 -10.39
C TYR A 220 -17.73 15.62 -11.01
N GLN A 221 -18.09 15.11 -12.21
CA GLN A 221 -19.34 15.50 -12.86
C GLN A 221 -20.57 15.03 -12.08
N ALA A 222 -20.56 13.83 -11.50
CA ALA A 222 -21.64 13.35 -10.65
C ALA A 222 -21.82 14.22 -9.40
N VAL A 223 -20.73 14.48 -8.67
CA VAL A 223 -20.75 15.36 -7.48
C VAL A 223 -21.18 16.79 -7.85
N ARG A 224 -20.66 17.33 -8.96
CA ARG A 224 -21.04 18.65 -9.45
C ARG A 224 -22.54 18.73 -9.79
N SER A 225 -23.11 17.70 -10.41
CA SER A 225 -24.53 17.63 -10.73
C SER A 225 -25.37 17.54 -9.44
N LEU A 226 -25.00 16.67 -8.50
CA LEU A 226 -25.63 16.57 -7.18
C LEU A 226 -25.68 17.94 -6.50
N LEU A 227 -24.55 18.63 -6.37
CA LEU A 227 -24.47 19.93 -5.69
C LEU A 227 -25.18 21.07 -6.43
N ARG A 228 -25.33 20.98 -7.76
CA ARG A 228 -26.10 21.95 -8.55
C ARG A 228 -27.60 21.77 -8.36
N ASP A 229 -28.06 20.51 -8.32
CA ASP A 229 -29.46 20.15 -8.45
C ASP A 229 -30.13 19.82 -7.10
N SER A 230 -29.39 19.93 -5.98
CA SER A 230 -29.86 19.68 -4.60
C SER A 230 -29.29 20.69 -3.59
N ASP A 231 -29.78 20.59 -2.34
CA ASP A 231 -29.29 21.37 -1.19
C ASP A 231 -28.30 20.57 -0.30
N VAL A 232 -27.71 19.52 -0.83
CA VAL A 232 -26.75 18.66 -0.09
C VAL A 232 -25.56 19.49 0.39
N LEU A 233 -25.19 19.31 1.65
CA LEU A 233 -23.96 19.82 2.24
C LEU A 233 -22.80 18.86 1.92
N TRP A 234 -21.69 19.42 1.46
CA TRP A 234 -20.50 18.63 1.12
C TRP A 234 -19.30 19.10 1.94
N ARG A 235 -18.71 18.17 2.69
CA ARG A 235 -17.48 18.41 3.43
C ARG A 235 -16.44 17.36 3.07
N GLN A 236 -15.24 17.79 2.67
CA GLN A 236 -14.16 16.89 2.30
C GLN A 236 -12.83 17.28 2.91
N THR A 237 -12.07 16.25 3.33
CA THR A 237 -10.65 16.33 3.65
C THR A 237 -9.90 15.49 2.63
N LEU A 238 -8.93 16.10 1.95
CA LEU A 238 -8.11 15.44 0.93
C LEU A 238 -6.68 15.22 1.44
N GLY A 239 -6.00 14.22 0.89
CA GLY A 239 -4.56 14.05 1.06
C GLY A 239 -3.84 15.23 0.39
N PRO A 240 -2.80 15.81 0.99
CA PRO A 240 -1.99 16.85 0.35
C PRO A 240 -1.07 16.22 -0.69
N ASN A 241 -1.63 15.69 -1.76
CA ASN A 241 -0.85 15.15 -2.86
C ASN A 241 -0.55 16.25 -3.85
N GLU A 242 0.73 16.45 -4.14
CA GLU A 242 1.15 17.19 -5.31
C GLU A 242 0.96 16.31 -6.55
N SER A 243 -0.28 16.03 -6.92
CA SER A 243 -0.59 15.49 -8.24
C SER A 243 -0.21 16.55 -9.25
N LEU A 244 1.02 16.51 -9.74
CA LEU A 244 1.44 17.36 -10.84
C LEU A 244 0.53 17.07 -12.04
N PRO A 245 0.02 18.10 -12.73
CA PRO A 245 -0.84 17.92 -13.89
C PRO A 245 -0.16 16.99 -14.89
N GLY A 246 -0.76 15.83 -15.17
CA GLY A 246 -0.25 14.85 -16.15
C GLY A 246 0.77 13.86 -15.62
N SER A 247 0.99 13.73 -14.30
CA SER A 247 1.98 12.81 -13.73
C SER A 247 1.49 11.37 -13.54
N ASP A 248 0.20 11.11 -13.51
CA ASP A 248 -0.26 10.01 -12.68
C ASP A 248 -0.78 8.79 -13.39
N ASP A 249 -0.66 8.67 -14.74
CA ASP A 249 -1.26 7.47 -15.26
C ASP A 249 -0.69 6.90 -16.55
N ILE A 250 -0.30 5.64 -16.46
CA ILE A 250 0.18 4.78 -17.53
C ILE A 250 -0.91 4.51 -18.58
N ASP A 251 -2.17 4.73 -18.26
CA ASP A 251 -3.30 4.35 -19.10
C ASP A 251 -3.85 5.54 -19.91
N SER A 252 -4.09 5.33 -21.20
CA SER A 252 -4.67 6.34 -22.09
C SER A 252 -6.08 6.78 -21.66
N THR A 253 -6.80 5.96 -20.89
CA THR A 253 -8.12 6.31 -20.33
C THR A 253 -8.02 7.31 -19.18
N LYS A 254 -6.85 7.45 -18.59
CA LYS A 254 -6.54 8.29 -17.45
C LYS A 254 -5.99 9.67 -17.85
N ALA A 255 -5.65 9.89 -19.12
CA ALA A 255 -5.17 11.16 -19.64
C ALA A 255 -6.17 12.34 -19.44
N ASN A 256 -7.37 12.06 -18.91
CA ASN A 256 -8.42 13.03 -18.64
C ASN A 256 -8.62 13.34 -17.15
N ASP A 257 -7.89 12.70 -16.23
CA ASP A 257 -7.98 13.01 -14.81
C ASP A 257 -7.61 14.49 -14.57
N LYS A 258 -8.29 15.11 -13.62
CA LYS A 258 -8.20 16.54 -13.37
C LYS A 258 -7.36 16.83 -12.13
N PRO A 259 -6.57 17.93 -12.14
CA PRO A 259 -5.98 18.40 -10.90
C PRO A 259 -7.04 18.61 -9.82
N GLU A 260 -6.77 18.23 -8.59
CA GLU A 260 -7.70 18.40 -7.46
C GLU A 260 -8.10 19.86 -7.25
N ALA A 261 -7.17 20.79 -7.43
CA ALA A 261 -7.43 22.21 -7.36
C ALA A 261 -8.55 22.66 -8.33
N ASP A 262 -8.59 22.10 -9.56
CA ASP A 262 -9.64 22.40 -10.53
C ASP A 262 -11.00 21.81 -10.11
N ILE A 263 -10.99 20.63 -9.49
CA ILE A 263 -12.18 19.99 -8.94
C ILE A 263 -12.73 20.82 -7.79
N ILE A 264 -11.91 21.17 -6.81
CA ILE A 264 -12.29 22.01 -5.66
C ILE A 264 -12.88 23.35 -6.15
N LEU A 265 -12.19 24.02 -7.07
CA LEU A 265 -12.66 25.29 -7.63
C LEU A 265 -13.99 25.12 -8.39
N GLY A 266 -14.15 24.02 -9.14
CA GLY A 266 -15.37 23.73 -9.88
C GLY A 266 -16.57 23.43 -8.97
N LEU A 267 -16.37 22.70 -7.87
CA LEU A 267 -17.42 22.36 -6.91
C LEU A 267 -17.79 23.59 -6.04
N SER A 268 -16.82 24.37 -5.57
CA SER A 268 -17.07 25.57 -4.77
C SER A 268 -17.89 26.61 -5.53
N ARG A 269 -17.66 26.77 -6.84
CA ARG A 269 -18.46 27.70 -7.69
C ARG A 269 -19.94 27.31 -7.78
N VAL A 270 -20.23 26.00 -7.76
CA VAL A 270 -21.60 25.48 -7.89
C VAL A 270 -22.31 25.48 -6.55
N ALA A 271 -21.68 24.98 -5.49
CA ALA A 271 -22.29 24.76 -4.19
C ALA A 271 -22.12 25.94 -3.22
N LYS A 272 -21.15 26.83 -3.46
CA LYS A 272 -20.85 28.00 -2.61
C LYS A 272 -20.63 27.60 -1.14
N GLU A 273 -21.43 28.14 -0.21
CA GLU A 273 -21.35 27.90 1.23
C GLU A 273 -21.72 26.46 1.64
N ARG A 274 -22.27 25.66 0.73
CA ARG A 274 -22.57 24.24 0.97
C ARG A 274 -21.41 23.31 0.68
N PHE A 275 -20.28 23.83 0.21
CA PHE A 275 -19.06 23.07 -0.08
C PHE A 275 -17.91 23.55 0.81
N GLU A 276 -17.40 22.63 1.61
CA GLU A 276 -16.24 22.82 2.47
C GLU A 276 -15.15 21.83 2.08
N SER A 277 -13.93 22.29 1.90
CA SER A 277 -12.79 21.46 1.50
C SER A 277 -11.51 21.91 2.16
N THR A 278 -10.74 20.96 2.69
CA THR A 278 -9.41 21.20 3.25
C THR A 278 -8.46 20.08 2.88
N PHE A 279 -7.15 20.34 3.01
CA PHE A 279 -6.13 19.32 2.94
C PHE A 279 -5.69 18.91 4.34
N ALA A 280 -5.47 17.62 4.54
CA ALA A 280 -5.03 17.09 5.81
C ALA A 280 -3.60 17.55 6.14
N HIS A 281 -3.30 17.68 7.41
CA HIS A 281 -1.97 18.00 7.92
C HIS A 281 -1.08 16.77 7.94
N VAL A 282 -0.19 16.65 6.97
CA VAL A 282 0.71 15.49 6.79
C VAL A 282 2.17 15.90 6.85
N GLY A 283 2.99 15.17 7.56
CA GLY A 283 4.44 15.35 7.67
C GLY A 283 4.97 15.20 9.09
N ALA A 284 6.29 15.27 9.23
CA ALA A 284 6.96 15.14 10.52
C ALA A 284 6.47 16.23 11.52
N GLY A 285 5.96 15.79 12.67
CA GLY A 285 5.42 16.68 13.71
C GLY A 285 4.05 17.28 13.39
N LYS A 286 3.39 16.86 12.32
CA LYS A 286 2.02 17.23 11.96
C LYS A 286 1.02 16.17 12.47
N THR A 287 -0.27 16.38 12.20
CA THR A 287 -1.36 15.50 12.68
C THR A 287 -1.17 14.06 12.23
N PHE A 288 -0.88 13.84 10.94
CA PHE A 288 -0.55 12.54 10.39
C PHE A 288 0.90 12.54 9.90
N ALA A 289 1.67 11.52 10.28
CA ALA A 289 3.11 11.55 10.08
C ALA A 289 3.55 11.36 8.63
N SER A 290 2.78 10.64 7.80
CA SER A 290 3.22 10.26 6.46
C SER A 290 2.19 10.46 5.36
N ALA A 291 0.91 10.07 5.55
CA ALA A 291 -0.12 10.26 4.55
C ALA A 291 -1.54 10.33 5.16
N TYR A 292 -2.43 11.06 4.48
CA TYR A 292 -3.88 10.99 4.70
C TYR A 292 -4.47 10.07 3.63
N HIS A 293 -4.29 8.74 3.84
CA HIS A 293 -4.50 7.74 2.79
C HIS A 293 -5.87 7.04 2.88
N ILE A 294 -6.82 7.64 3.60
CA ILE A 294 -8.18 7.15 3.80
C ILE A 294 -9.03 7.26 2.52
N LYS A 295 -9.98 6.35 2.33
CA LYS A 295 -10.96 6.35 1.22
C LYS A 295 -12.33 5.99 1.78
N VAL A 296 -12.99 6.96 2.40
CA VAL A 296 -14.29 6.81 3.06
C VAL A 296 -15.20 7.97 2.71
N ALA A 297 -16.44 7.65 2.31
CA ALA A 297 -17.51 8.63 2.13
C ALA A 297 -18.72 8.24 2.98
N ILE A 298 -19.27 9.22 3.70
CA ILE A 298 -20.47 9.06 4.53
C ILE A 298 -21.60 9.84 3.91
N ARG A 299 -22.70 9.16 3.60
CA ARG A 299 -23.91 9.73 3.06
C ARG A 299 -24.98 9.83 4.13
N ASP A 300 -25.52 11.04 4.35
CA ASP A 300 -26.68 11.33 5.19
C ASP A 300 -26.60 10.78 6.63
N ALA A 301 -25.38 10.59 7.16
CA ALA A 301 -25.13 9.88 8.42
C ALA A 301 -25.83 8.49 8.50
N ALA A 302 -26.12 7.88 7.38
CA ALA A 302 -26.88 6.63 7.26
C ALA A 302 -26.13 5.50 6.56
N ALA A 303 -25.25 5.83 5.62
CA ALA A 303 -24.49 4.86 4.85
C ALA A 303 -23.02 5.26 4.72
N THR A 304 -22.15 4.25 4.77
CA THR A 304 -20.70 4.36 4.61
C THR A 304 -20.27 3.66 3.34
N TRP A 305 -19.59 4.35 2.42
CA TRP A 305 -18.79 3.75 1.38
C TRP A 305 -17.33 3.73 1.84
N LEU A 306 -16.68 2.57 1.75
CA LEU A 306 -15.27 2.38 2.08
C LEU A 306 -14.59 1.59 0.98
N SER A 307 -13.35 1.96 0.64
CA SER A 307 -12.62 1.42 -0.50
C SER A 307 -11.13 1.28 -0.22
N SER A 308 -10.50 0.37 -0.96
CA SER A 308 -9.04 0.31 -1.08
C SER A 308 -8.51 1.33 -2.10
N GLY A 309 -9.34 1.84 -3.01
CA GLY A 309 -8.99 2.71 -4.13
C GLY A 309 -9.48 4.15 -4.01
N ASN A 310 -8.72 5.06 -4.61
CA ASN A 310 -9.00 6.49 -4.70
C ASN A 310 -10.17 6.80 -5.65
N TRP A 311 -10.57 8.07 -5.71
CA TRP A 311 -11.48 8.59 -6.74
C TRP A 311 -10.70 9.03 -7.99
N GLN A 312 -9.94 8.10 -8.54
CA GLN A 312 -9.18 8.19 -9.79
C GLN A 312 -9.80 7.31 -10.86
N SER A 313 -9.58 7.62 -12.14
CA SER A 313 -10.13 6.84 -13.26
C SER A 313 -9.56 5.41 -13.32
N SER A 314 -8.36 5.19 -12.79
CA SER A 314 -7.76 3.85 -12.69
C SER A 314 -8.43 2.94 -11.69
N ASN A 315 -8.91 3.52 -10.58
CA ASN A 315 -9.47 2.80 -9.44
C ASN A 315 -10.98 2.66 -9.55
N GLN A 316 -11.63 3.67 -10.16
CA GLN A 316 -13.08 3.74 -10.35
C GLN A 316 -13.38 4.07 -11.83
N PRO A 317 -13.07 3.17 -12.79
CA PRO A 317 -13.24 3.48 -14.20
C PRO A 317 -14.71 3.67 -14.58
N ALA A 318 -14.98 4.63 -15.48
CA ALA A 318 -16.31 4.89 -16.03
C ALA A 318 -16.66 3.88 -17.14
N ILE A 319 -16.60 2.59 -16.81
CA ILE A 319 -16.94 1.48 -17.69
C ILE A 319 -18.08 0.65 -17.09
N ASP A 320 -18.79 -0.07 -17.92
CA ASP A 320 -19.85 -0.99 -17.50
C ASP A 320 -19.50 -2.42 -17.94
N LEU A 321 -18.77 -3.13 -17.07
CA LEU A 321 -18.42 -4.53 -17.29
C LEU A 321 -19.58 -5.50 -16.95
N LEU A 322 -20.65 -5.02 -16.34
CA LEU A 322 -21.85 -5.81 -16.06
C LEU A 322 -22.70 -6.00 -17.32
N ASP A 323 -22.53 -5.15 -18.35
CA ASP A 323 -23.09 -5.39 -19.67
C ASP A 323 -22.49 -6.69 -20.25
N PRO A 324 -23.31 -7.68 -20.64
CA PRO A 324 -22.83 -8.92 -21.26
C PRO A 324 -21.99 -8.72 -22.52
N ALA A 325 -22.16 -7.58 -23.21
CA ALA A 325 -21.40 -7.23 -24.42
C ALA A 325 -20.07 -6.51 -24.12
N ALA A 326 -19.78 -6.22 -22.86
CA ALA A 326 -18.56 -5.52 -22.47
C ALA A 326 -17.29 -6.35 -22.80
N ASP A 327 -16.25 -5.65 -23.24
CA ASP A 327 -14.95 -6.27 -23.48
C ASP A 327 -14.23 -6.54 -22.14
N ARG A 328 -14.13 -7.81 -21.76
CA ARG A 328 -13.48 -8.25 -20.53
C ARG A 328 -11.97 -8.04 -20.53
N LYS A 329 -11.36 -7.78 -21.68
CA LYS A 329 -9.94 -7.41 -21.78
C LYS A 329 -9.64 -6.06 -21.11
N LEU A 330 -10.65 -5.29 -20.77
CA LEU A 330 -10.50 -4.06 -19.99
C LEU A 330 -10.15 -4.34 -18.52
N ILE A 331 -10.46 -5.53 -17.97
CA ILE A 331 -10.21 -5.85 -16.56
C ILE A 331 -8.73 -5.65 -16.16
N PRO A 332 -7.73 -6.21 -16.85
CA PRO A 332 -6.33 -6.05 -16.45
C PRO A 332 -5.76 -4.65 -16.72
N LEU A 333 -6.50 -3.77 -17.42
CA LEU A 333 -6.06 -2.40 -17.68
C LEU A 333 -6.33 -1.43 -16.53
N TYR A 334 -7.14 -1.83 -15.55
CA TYR A 334 -7.50 -1.03 -14.37
C TYR A 334 -7.07 -1.70 -13.08
N ASN A 335 -7.11 -0.93 -12.01
CA ASN A 335 -6.76 -1.43 -10.70
C ASN A 335 -7.85 -2.34 -10.11
N ARG A 336 -7.43 -3.45 -9.52
CA ARG A 336 -8.27 -4.29 -8.67
C ARG A 336 -8.41 -3.62 -7.31
N GLU A 337 -9.67 -3.31 -6.95
CA GLU A 337 -10.02 -2.71 -5.67
C GLU A 337 -11.13 -3.52 -5.00
N TRP A 338 -11.13 -3.52 -3.67
CA TRP A 338 -12.24 -4.02 -2.87
C TRP A 338 -12.99 -2.85 -2.23
N HIS A 339 -14.31 -2.90 -2.29
CA HIS A 339 -15.19 -1.86 -1.78
C HIS A 339 -16.33 -2.46 -0.99
N ALA A 340 -16.87 -1.69 -0.05
CA ALA A 340 -18.13 -1.99 0.62
C ALA A 340 -18.98 -0.72 0.78
N VAL A 341 -20.29 -0.86 0.58
CA VAL A 341 -21.28 0.11 1.04
C VAL A 341 -22.05 -0.50 2.19
N ILE A 342 -22.05 0.13 3.37
CA ILE A 342 -22.75 -0.36 4.56
C ILE A 342 -23.83 0.65 4.94
N GLU A 343 -25.08 0.20 4.92
CA GLU A 343 -26.24 0.94 5.38
C GLU A 343 -26.42 0.67 6.89
N SER A 344 -25.79 1.48 7.72
CA SER A 344 -25.83 1.44 9.18
C SER A 344 -25.62 2.85 9.74
N PRO A 345 -26.63 3.50 10.33
CA PRO A 345 -26.48 4.83 10.91
C PRO A 345 -25.42 4.90 12.02
N GLU A 346 -25.28 3.84 12.82
CA GLU A 346 -24.29 3.78 13.90
C GLU A 346 -22.87 3.74 13.36
N LEU A 347 -22.60 2.88 12.36
CA LEU A 347 -21.29 2.81 11.71
C LEU A 347 -20.98 4.12 10.95
N ALA A 348 -21.98 4.67 10.25
CA ALA A 348 -21.85 5.94 9.54
C ALA A 348 -21.52 7.08 10.50
N ASP A 349 -22.20 7.18 11.66
CA ASP A 349 -21.90 8.20 12.66
C ASP A 349 -20.51 8.03 13.26
N THR A 350 -20.05 6.78 13.49
CA THR A 350 -18.69 6.50 13.94
C THR A 350 -17.67 7.11 13.00
N PHE A 351 -17.65 6.73 11.71
CA PHE A 351 -16.70 7.29 10.75
C PHE A 351 -16.87 8.80 10.56
N ARG A 352 -18.12 9.31 10.53
CA ARG A 352 -18.40 10.73 10.37
C ARG A 352 -17.77 11.59 11.47
N ARG A 353 -17.77 11.14 12.72
CA ARG A 353 -17.12 11.85 13.85
C ARG A 353 -15.63 11.97 13.64
N TYR A 354 -14.95 10.89 13.22
CA TYR A 354 -13.53 10.91 12.94
C TYR A 354 -13.19 11.81 11.73
N LEU A 355 -13.92 11.68 10.63
CA LEU A 355 -13.68 12.51 9.45
C LEU A 355 -13.93 14.01 9.70
N ARG A 356 -14.94 14.34 10.51
CA ARG A 356 -15.18 15.73 10.92
C ARG A 356 -14.07 16.25 11.81
N HIS A 357 -13.58 15.44 12.72
CA HIS A 357 -12.45 15.80 13.57
C HIS A 357 -11.18 16.03 12.74
N ASP A 358 -10.90 15.17 11.77
CA ASP A 358 -9.79 15.36 10.84
C ASP A 358 -9.91 16.69 10.08
N PHE A 359 -11.11 17.02 9.60
CA PHE A 359 -11.41 18.27 8.92
C PHE A 359 -11.17 19.49 9.83
N GLU A 360 -11.77 19.49 11.01
CA GLU A 360 -11.67 20.60 11.98
C GLU A 360 -10.21 20.81 12.45
N THR A 361 -9.46 19.73 12.63
CA THR A 361 -8.03 19.78 12.98
C THR A 361 -7.22 20.41 11.85
N ALA A 362 -7.49 20.04 10.60
CA ALA A 362 -6.82 20.58 9.43
C ALA A 362 -7.12 22.09 9.24
N GLU A 363 -8.36 22.53 9.47
CA GLU A 363 -8.70 23.96 9.37
C GLU A 363 -8.03 24.86 10.42
N GLN A 364 -7.82 24.34 11.63
CA GLN A 364 -7.24 25.12 12.75
C GLN A 364 -5.74 25.37 12.60
N THR A 365 -5.07 24.67 11.72
CA THR A 365 -3.62 24.74 11.54
C THR A 365 -3.31 25.17 10.10
N PRO A 366 -3.30 26.47 9.78
CA PRO A 366 -3.03 26.94 8.42
C PRO A 366 -1.61 26.52 7.99
N GLU A 367 -1.49 26.00 6.79
CA GLU A 367 -0.19 25.67 6.19
C GLU A 367 0.71 26.89 6.12
N VAL A 368 1.87 26.80 6.72
CA VAL A 368 2.94 27.77 6.58
C VAL A 368 3.91 27.23 5.53
N GLY A 369 3.74 27.68 4.30
CA GLY A 369 4.74 27.62 3.24
C GLY A 369 4.60 26.43 2.29
N LEU A 370 4.45 26.78 1.03
CA LEU A 370 4.75 25.92 -0.10
C LEU A 370 6.22 25.45 0.01
N GLU A 371 6.46 24.21 0.39
CA GLU A 371 7.76 23.61 0.15
C GLU A 371 7.97 23.56 -1.36
N VAL A 372 9.16 23.97 -1.79
CA VAL A 372 9.53 23.91 -3.21
C VAL A 372 9.53 22.44 -3.60
N ALA A 373 8.65 22.06 -4.52
CA ALA A 373 8.58 20.72 -5.05
C ALA A 373 9.98 20.24 -5.49
N PRO A 374 10.41 19.03 -5.12
CA PRO A 374 11.65 18.46 -5.65
C PRO A 374 11.56 18.42 -7.17
N ALA A 375 12.71 18.63 -7.84
CA ALA A 375 12.76 18.60 -9.31
C ALA A 375 12.12 17.29 -9.81
N ALA A 376 11.15 17.40 -10.72
CA ALA A 376 10.43 16.28 -11.28
C ALA A 376 11.41 15.21 -11.82
N LEU A 377 11.15 13.95 -11.50
CA LEU A 377 11.88 12.82 -12.10
C LEU A 377 11.52 12.71 -13.59
N PRO A 378 12.43 12.18 -14.42
CA PRO A 378 12.16 12.04 -15.85
C PRO A 378 11.05 11.01 -16.08
N ASP A 379 10.29 11.18 -17.18
CA ASP A 379 9.36 10.14 -17.61
C ASP A 379 10.08 8.83 -17.95
N LEU A 380 9.33 7.76 -18.01
CA LEU A 380 9.80 6.42 -18.37
C LEU A 380 9.26 5.99 -19.74
N LEU A 381 10.04 5.22 -20.46
CA LEU A 381 9.62 4.49 -21.66
C LEU A 381 9.36 3.04 -21.27
N VAL A 382 8.11 2.61 -21.40
CA VAL A 382 7.67 1.23 -21.10
C VAL A 382 7.43 0.49 -22.43
N PRO A 383 7.98 -0.73 -22.62
CA PRO A 383 7.74 -1.52 -23.83
C PRO A 383 6.26 -1.86 -24.03
N VAL A 384 5.72 -1.63 -25.24
CA VAL A 384 4.29 -1.90 -25.56
C VAL A 384 4.00 -3.41 -25.64
N ASP A 385 4.98 -4.24 -25.90
CA ASP A 385 4.82 -5.71 -25.94
C ASP A 385 4.38 -6.29 -24.58
N GLU A 386 4.73 -5.64 -23.48
CA GLU A 386 4.23 -6.01 -22.15
C GLU A 386 2.71 -5.84 -22.03
N LEU A 387 2.17 -4.77 -22.62
CA LEU A 387 0.73 -4.49 -22.66
C LEU A 387 -0.03 -5.51 -23.53
N LEU A 388 0.55 -5.92 -24.67
CA LEU A 388 -0.08 -6.87 -25.60
C LEU A 388 -0.14 -8.32 -25.06
N GLU A 389 0.80 -8.70 -24.17
CA GLU A 389 0.79 -10.04 -23.55
C GLU A 389 -0.19 -10.12 -22.37
N GLU A 390 -0.47 -9.02 -21.69
CA GLU A 390 -1.56 -8.93 -20.73
C GLU A 390 -2.91 -9.15 -21.40
N GLU A 391 -3.08 -8.64 -22.63
CA GLU A 391 -4.27 -8.94 -23.45
C GLU A 391 -4.40 -10.44 -23.80
N ARG A 392 -3.29 -11.16 -24.00
CA ARG A 392 -3.30 -12.61 -24.25
C ARG A 392 -3.65 -13.44 -23.02
N GLY A 393 -3.36 -12.93 -21.83
CA GLY A 393 -3.75 -13.54 -20.54
C GLY A 393 -5.22 -13.39 -20.18
N ALA A 394 -5.99 -12.62 -20.97
CA ALA A 394 -7.39 -12.30 -20.73
C ALA A 394 -8.39 -13.45 -21.03
N VAL A 395 -7.92 -14.69 -21.16
CA VAL A 395 -8.78 -15.86 -21.39
C VAL A 395 -9.36 -16.32 -20.06
N GLY A 396 -10.69 -16.40 -19.95
CA GLY A 396 -11.39 -16.90 -18.76
C GLY A 396 -11.67 -15.86 -17.68
N LEU A 397 -11.50 -14.55 -17.99
CA LEU A 397 -11.80 -13.49 -17.03
C LEU A 397 -13.29 -13.45 -16.68
N GLU A 398 -13.57 -13.44 -15.39
CA GLU A 398 -14.92 -13.27 -14.84
C GLU A 398 -15.14 -11.83 -14.38
N VAL A 399 -16.39 -11.40 -14.43
CA VAL A 399 -16.86 -10.15 -13.85
C VAL A 399 -17.62 -10.46 -12.58
N PHE A 400 -17.33 -9.75 -11.52
CA PHE A 400 -17.96 -9.91 -10.21
C PHE A 400 -19.05 -8.84 -10.00
N PRO A 401 -20.34 -9.20 -10.17
CA PRO A 401 -21.41 -8.26 -9.89
C PRO A 401 -21.46 -7.92 -8.40
N PRO A 402 -22.04 -6.75 -8.03
CA PRO A 402 -22.25 -6.41 -6.63
C PRO A 402 -23.11 -7.46 -5.93
N ALA A 403 -22.77 -7.79 -4.69
CA ALA A 403 -23.55 -8.70 -3.85
C ALA A 403 -24.07 -7.94 -2.62
N ARG A 404 -25.39 -7.93 -2.42
CA ARG A 404 -26.04 -7.26 -1.30
C ARG A 404 -26.52 -8.29 -0.28
N PHE A 405 -26.12 -8.11 0.96
CA PHE A 405 -26.53 -8.90 2.13
C PHE A 405 -27.28 -7.99 3.09
N ALA A 406 -28.39 -8.46 3.65
CA ALA A 406 -29.22 -7.69 4.58
C ALA A 406 -29.43 -8.47 5.87
N PHE A 407 -29.16 -7.83 6.99
CA PHE A 407 -29.21 -8.39 8.33
C PHE A 407 -30.28 -7.69 9.16
N GLY A 408 -31.09 -8.47 9.85
CA GLY A 408 -32.15 -7.96 10.70
C GLY A 408 -31.83 -8.02 12.19
N ALA A 409 -32.74 -7.54 13.02
CA ALA A 409 -32.55 -7.55 14.48
C ALA A 409 -32.43 -8.97 15.10
N ARG A 410 -32.89 -10.01 14.40
CA ARG A 410 -32.79 -11.41 14.88
C ARG A 410 -31.47 -12.08 14.46
N ASP A 411 -30.85 -11.57 13.45
CA ASP A 411 -29.58 -12.04 12.92
C ASP A 411 -28.74 -10.80 12.55
N PRO A 412 -28.20 -10.11 13.55
CA PRO A 412 -27.46 -8.88 13.33
C PRO A 412 -26.06 -9.17 12.79
N LEU A 413 -25.54 -8.28 11.95
CA LEU A 413 -24.13 -8.30 11.55
C LEU A 413 -23.29 -7.49 12.55
N THR A 414 -22.08 -7.98 12.82
CA THR A 414 -21.04 -7.23 13.53
C THR A 414 -19.98 -6.77 12.57
N VAL A 415 -19.70 -5.47 12.59
CA VAL A 415 -18.64 -4.85 11.79
C VAL A 415 -17.69 -4.11 12.73
N GLN A 416 -16.40 -4.41 12.66
CA GLN A 416 -15.37 -3.70 13.42
C GLN A 416 -14.80 -2.57 12.55
N PRO A 417 -15.07 -1.29 12.87
CA PRO A 417 -14.38 -0.15 12.25
C PRO A 417 -12.93 -0.08 12.71
N ILE A 418 -12.04 0.21 11.78
CA ILE A 418 -10.60 0.28 12.03
C ILE A 418 -10.05 1.55 11.40
N LEU A 419 -9.27 2.28 12.18
CA LEU A 419 -8.54 3.47 11.73
C LEU A 419 -7.08 3.42 12.21
N THR A 420 -6.17 3.98 11.42
CA THR A 420 -4.82 4.31 11.85
C THR A 420 -4.77 5.83 12.12
N PRO A 421 -4.06 6.28 13.16
CA PRO A 421 -3.24 5.51 14.10
C PRO A 421 -3.99 4.94 15.31
N ASP A 422 -5.32 4.87 15.28
CA ASP A 422 -6.17 4.58 16.45
C ASP A 422 -6.09 3.10 16.91
N ASN A 423 -6.60 2.13 16.10
CA ASN A 423 -6.79 0.74 16.57
C ASN A 423 -6.36 -0.35 15.57
N TYR A 424 -5.73 0.00 14.45
CA TYR A 424 -5.38 -0.98 13.42
C TYR A 424 -4.49 -2.10 13.95
N LEU A 425 -3.39 -1.74 14.62
CA LEU A 425 -2.43 -2.72 15.13
C LEU A 425 -3.06 -3.68 16.13
N ASP A 426 -3.83 -3.16 17.07
CA ASP A 426 -4.47 -3.98 18.10
C ASP A 426 -5.43 -5.01 17.47
N VAL A 427 -6.29 -4.55 16.56
CA VAL A 427 -7.29 -5.41 15.91
C VAL A 427 -6.63 -6.43 14.99
N VAL A 428 -5.66 -6.03 14.17
CA VAL A 428 -5.06 -6.92 13.17
C VAL A 428 -4.06 -7.89 13.80
N LEU A 429 -3.31 -7.47 14.81
CA LEU A 429 -2.47 -8.39 15.59
C LEU A 429 -3.33 -9.44 16.32
N ASP A 430 -4.42 -9.02 16.95
CA ASP A 430 -5.33 -9.97 17.60
C ASP A 430 -5.99 -10.94 16.62
N LEU A 431 -6.33 -10.47 15.41
CA LEU A 431 -6.84 -11.31 14.34
C LEU A 431 -5.82 -12.37 13.92
N LEU A 432 -4.60 -11.96 13.62
CA LEU A 432 -3.57 -12.88 13.13
C LEU A 432 -3.02 -13.81 14.23
N ARG A 433 -2.93 -13.36 15.47
CA ARG A 433 -2.52 -14.21 16.62
C ARG A 433 -3.45 -15.40 16.85
N LYS A 434 -4.71 -15.33 16.42
CA LYS A 434 -5.65 -16.45 16.50
C LYS A 434 -5.34 -17.59 15.53
N ARG A 435 -4.32 -17.48 14.74
CA ARG A 435 -3.87 -18.40 13.71
C ARG A 435 -5.02 -18.98 12.85
N PRO A 436 -4.96 -18.83 11.52
CA PRO A 436 -5.92 -19.44 10.61
C PRO A 436 -6.03 -20.97 10.83
N ASN A 437 -7.20 -21.55 10.62
CA ASN A 437 -7.39 -23.00 10.73
C ASN A 437 -7.03 -23.72 9.43
N GLU A 438 -7.40 -23.14 8.28
CA GLU A 438 -7.26 -23.77 6.96
C GLU A 438 -6.53 -22.89 5.97
N ARG A 439 -6.84 -21.57 5.90
CA ARG A 439 -6.37 -20.71 4.84
C ARG A 439 -6.22 -19.25 5.22
N LEU A 440 -5.26 -18.59 4.59
CA LEU A 440 -5.08 -17.15 4.64
C LEU A 440 -4.76 -16.64 3.23
N TYR A 441 -5.63 -15.78 2.70
CA TYR A 441 -5.43 -15.10 1.42
C TYR A 441 -5.19 -13.62 1.67
N PHE A 442 -4.04 -13.16 1.22
CA PHE A 442 -3.56 -11.79 1.41
C PHE A 442 -3.38 -11.12 0.05
N GLN A 443 -4.13 -10.05 -0.20
CA GLN A 443 -3.97 -9.21 -1.39
C GLN A 443 -3.76 -7.77 -0.97
N ASN A 444 -2.57 -7.25 -1.22
CA ASN A 444 -2.22 -5.90 -0.82
C ASN A 444 -1.32 -5.25 -1.88
N GLN A 445 -1.52 -3.96 -2.13
CA GLN A 445 -0.66 -3.20 -3.03
C GLN A 445 0.80 -3.28 -2.60
N SER A 446 1.07 -3.15 -1.30
CA SER A 446 2.42 -3.11 -0.73
C SER A 446 2.62 -4.18 0.33
N LEU A 447 3.79 -4.80 0.30
CA LEU A 447 4.30 -5.67 1.36
C LEU A 447 5.82 -5.45 1.41
N ASN A 448 6.27 -4.58 2.33
CA ASN A 448 7.65 -4.09 2.34
C ASN A 448 8.39 -4.46 3.63
N PRO A 449 9.10 -5.60 3.68
CA PRO A 449 10.00 -5.90 4.80
C PRO A 449 11.12 -4.86 4.91
N VAL A 450 11.39 -4.39 6.12
CA VAL A 450 12.46 -3.44 6.44
C VAL A 450 13.42 -4.04 7.46
N LYS A 451 14.68 -3.57 7.50
CA LYS A 451 15.72 -4.10 8.39
C LYS A 451 15.44 -3.82 9.86
N GLU A 452 14.94 -2.63 10.15
CA GLU A 452 14.65 -2.16 11.51
C GLU A 452 13.17 -1.83 11.64
N PRO A 453 12.29 -2.87 11.67
CA PRO A 453 10.87 -2.66 11.82
C PRO A 453 10.55 -2.20 13.24
N THR A 454 9.44 -1.45 13.40
CA THR A 454 8.86 -1.28 14.72
C THR A 454 8.47 -2.64 15.31
N PRO A 455 8.37 -2.80 16.64
CA PRO A 455 7.99 -4.07 17.24
C PRO A 455 6.67 -4.64 16.73
N ALA A 456 5.68 -3.77 16.46
CA ALA A 456 4.38 -4.19 15.96
C ALA A 456 4.45 -4.63 14.49
N TRP A 457 5.14 -3.88 13.65
CA TRP A 457 5.36 -4.27 12.25
C TRP A 457 6.18 -5.56 12.14
N ALA A 458 7.23 -5.71 12.96
CA ALA A 458 8.01 -6.95 13.04
C ALA A 458 7.15 -8.16 13.39
N GLU A 459 6.19 -8.01 14.31
CA GLU A 459 5.29 -9.11 14.69
C GLU A 459 4.29 -9.45 13.58
N LEU A 460 3.71 -8.46 12.89
CA LEU A 460 2.85 -8.69 11.73
C LEU A 460 3.58 -9.47 10.63
N LEU A 461 4.81 -9.04 10.28
CA LEU A 461 5.64 -9.73 9.30
C LEU A 461 5.99 -11.15 9.76
N ARG A 462 6.39 -11.32 11.02
CA ARG A 462 6.72 -12.64 11.57
C ARG A 462 5.56 -13.62 11.46
N LEU A 463 4.34 -13.19 11.80
CA LEU A 463 3.15 -14.02 11.69
C LEU A 463 2.88 -14.42 10.24
N LEU A 464 2.98 -13.47 9.31
CA LEU A 464 2.76 -13.76 7.89
C LEU A 464 3.83 -14.68 7.30
N VAL A 465 5.11 -14.50 7.70
CA VAL A 465 6.21 -15.41 7.35
C VAL A 465 5.95 -16.80 7.90
N GLU A 466 5.59 -16.93 9.18
CA GLU A 466 5.28 -18.20 9.83
C GLU A 466 4.17 -18.95 9.09
N TYR A 467 3.07 -18.25 8.77
CA TYR A 467 1.96 -18.87 8.03
C TYR A 467 2.34 -19.23 6.60
N SER A 468 3.14 -18.43 5.92
CA SER A 468 3.60 -18.74 4.56
C SER A 468 4.42 -20.03 4.50
N ASN A 469 5.10 -20.40 5.59
CA ASN A 469 5.90 -21.62 5.71
C ASN A 469 5.15 -22.80 6.33
N ASP A 470 3.92 -22.61 6.79
CA ASP A 470 3.10 -23.68 7.36
C ASP A 470 2.44 -24.51 6.24
N GLU A 471 2.89 -25.75 6.07
CA GLU A 471 2.37 -26.65 5.05
C GLU A 471 0.91 -27.09 5.29
N ALA A 472 0.42 -26.96 6.52
CA ALA A 472 -0.97 -27.27 6.87
C ALA A 472 -1.95 -26.17 6.46
N LEU A 473 -1.48 -24.99 6.06
CA LEU A 473 -2.28 -23.86 5.64
C LEU A 473 -2.21 -23.65 4.12
N ASP A 474 -3.35 -23.32 3.49
CA ASP A 474 -3.37 -22.72 2.15
C ASP A 474 -3.16 -21.20 2.26
N VAL A 475 -1.90 -20.78 2.21
CA VAL A 475 -1.53 -19.36 2.24
C VAL A 475 -1.19 -18.90 0.84
N ARG A 476 -1.82 -17.81 0.40
CA ARG A 476 -1.56 -17.18 -0.90
C ARG A 476 -1.43 -15.68 -0.72
N ILE A 477 -0.39 -15.10 -1.33
CA ILE A 477 -0.05 -13.69 -1.22
C ILE A 477 0.03 -13.08 -2.61
N ILE A 478 -0.74 -12.04 -2.87
CA ILE A 478 -0.65 -11.21 -4.07
C ILE A 478 -0.24 -9.81 -3.65
N PHE A 479 0.76 -9.24 -4.33
CA PHE A 479 1.08 -7.82 -4.21
C PHE A 479 1.38 -7.20 -5.58
N ARG A 480 1.49 -5.86 -5.61
CA ARG A 480 1.59 -5.11 -6.87
C ARG A 480 2.93 -5.31 -7.55
N ASN A 481 2.88 -5.62 -8.85
CA ASN A 481 4.05 -5.68 -9.73
C ASN A 481 4.40 -4.27 -10.23
N ILE A 482 5.01 -3.45 -9.37
CA ILE A 482 5.40 -2.08 -9.69
C ILE A 482 6.71 -1.69 -8.99
N GLY A 483 7.41 -0.72 -9.54
CA GLY A 483 8.70 -0.27 -9.03
C GLY A 483 9.80 -1.34 -9.18
N PRO A 484 10.85 -1.34 -8.36
CA PRO A 484 11.94 -2.31 -8.44
C PRO A 484 11.49 -3.68 -7.88
N ILE A 485 10.63 -4.38 -8.62
CA ILE A 485 9.95 -5.62 -8.18
C ILE A 485 10.94 -6.70 -7.77
N ARG A 486 12.09 -6.81 -8.45
CA ARG A 486 13.14 -7.76 -8.09
C ARG A 486 13.64 -7.53 -6.66
N ASN A 487 13.94 -6.29 -6.30
CA ASN A 487 14.39 -5.92 -4.95
C ASN A 487 13.32 -6.22 -3.89
N LYS A 488 12.04 -6.02 -4.23
CA LYS A 488 10.92 -6.40 -3.35
C LYS A 488 10.88 -7.91 -3.10
N LEU A 489 11.00 -8.72 -4.14
CA LEU A 489 11.05 -10.19 -4.02
C LEU A 489 12.29 -10.66 -3.25
N GLU A 490 13.45 -10.05 -3.47
CA GLU A 490 14.68 -10.34 -2.72
C GLU A 490 14.53 -9.99 -1.23
N SER A 491 13.86 -8.88 -0.91
CA SER A 491 13.56 -8.50 0.49
C SER A 491 12.62 -9.48 1.18
N LEU A 492 11.59 -9.98 0.48
CA LEU A 492 10.69 -11.00 1.00
C LEU A 492 11.41 -12.35 1.21
N GLN A 493 12.26 -12.75 0.25
CA GLN A 493 13.10 -13.94 0.39
C GLN A 493 14.04 -13.81 1.60
N ALA A 494 14.70 -12.65 1.77
CA ALA A 494 15.60 -12.37 2.88
C ALA A 494 14.87 -12.34 4.24
N ALA A 495 13.60 -11.91 4.26
CA ALA A 495 12.74 -11.94 5.43
C ALA A 495 12.22 -13.35 5.79
N GLY A 496 12.46 -14.35 4.93
CA GLY A 496 12.10 -15.75 5.19
C GLY A 496 10.72 -16.17 4.70
N PHE A 497 10.09 -15.42 3.78
CA PHE A 497 8.84 -15.84 3.16
C PHE A 497 9.01 -17.07 2.28
N ASN A 498 7.99 -17.93 2.24
CA ASN A 498 7.90 -18.99 1.24
C ASN A 498 7.50 -18.38 -0.11
N MET A 499 8.45 -18.26 -1.03
CA MET A 499 8.25 -17.60 -2.32
C MET A 499 7.28 -18.33 -3.26
N ASP A 500 7.02 -19.62 -3.03
CA ASP A 500 6.02 -20.39 -3.81
C ASP A 500 4.57 -19.96 -3.46
N ARG A 501 4.38 -19.27 -2.33
CA ARG A 501 3.11 -18.73 -1.88
C ARG A 501 2.86 -17.30 -2.36
N ILE A 502 3.76 -16.74 -3.16
CA ILE A 502 3.74 -15.34 -3.59
C ILE A 502 3.55 -15.23 -5.09
N ARG A 503 2.65 -14.34 -5.50
CA ARG A 503 2.49 -13.89 -6.89
C ARG A 503 2.43 -12.37 -6.96
N VAL A 504 2.78 -11.83 -8.10
CA VAL A 504 2.71 -10.39 -8.39
C VAL A 504 1.63 -10.11 -9.42
N GLN A 505 0.87 -9.02 -9.23
CA GLN A 505 -0.21 -8.59 -10.11
C GLN A 505 -0.05 -7.10 -10.42
N LYS A 506 -0.04 -6.69 -11.70
CA LYS A 506 0.21 -5.30 -12.10
C LYS A 506 -0.85 -4.33 -11.54
N GLY A 507 -2.12 -4.63 -11.74
CA GLY A 507 -3.23 -3.81 -11.26
C GLY A 507 -3.65 -4.08 -9.81
N CYS A 508 -2.81 -4.70 -8.96
CA CYS A 508 -3.16 -4.94 -7.56
C CYS A 508 -3.10 -3.62 -6.78
N HIS A 509 -4.24 -3.07 -6.40
CA HIS A 509 -4.34 -1.92 -5.50
C HIS A 509 -5.23 -2.22 -4.27
N THR A 510 -5.70 -3.44 -4.16
CA THR A 510 -6.42 -3.99 -3.00
C THR A 510 -5.58 -3.90 -1.73
N LYS A 511 -6.22 -3.76 -0.58
CA LYS A 511 -5.64 -3.94 0.75
C LYS A 511 -6.61 -4.80 1.55
N GLY A 512 -6.47 -6.13 1.39
CA GLY A 512 -7.43 -7.08 1.95
C GLY A 512 -6.82 -8.39 2.40
N ILE A 513 -7.48 -9.01 3.38
CA ILE A 513 -7.16 -10.35 3.90
C ILE A 513 -8.45 -11.13 4.02
N VAL A 514 -8.45 -12.39 3.56
CA VAL A 514 -9.52 -13.35 3.83
C VAL A 514 -8.95 -14.51 4.65
N ILE A 515 -9.64 -14.87 5.74
CA ILE A 515 -9.24 -15.96 6.63
C ILE A 515 -10.37 -16.99 6.71
N ASP A 516 -10.02 -18.25 6.47
CA ASP A 516 -10.88 -19.43 6.65
C ASP A 516 -12.25 -19.34 5.94
N SER A 517 -12.34 -18.57 4.83
CA SER A 517 -13.58 -18.28 4.10
C SER A 517 -14.70 -17.68 4.98
N ALA A 518 -14.37 -17.18 6.15
CA ALA A 518 -15.32 -16.70 7.16
C ALA A 518 -15.09 -15.23 7.53
N THR A 519 -13.85 -14.78 7.57
CA THR A 519 -13.49 -13.44 8.02
C THR A 519 -12.82 -12.66 6.87
N VAL A 520 -13.22 -11.40 6.68
CA VAL A 520 -12.58 -10.49 5.74
C VAL A 520 -12.17 -9.19 6.42
N LEU A 521 -10.93 -8.78 6.18
CA LEU A 521 -10.42 -7.43 6.41
C LEU A 521 -10.31 -6.74 5.06
N LEU A 522 -10.94 -5.57 4.89
CA LEU A 522 -10.84 -4.77 3.67
C LEU A 522 -10.70 -3.29 4.02
N GLY A 523 -9.92 -2.56 3.25
CA GLY A 523 -9.71 -1.13 3.50
C GLY A 523 -8.56 -0.53 2.70
N SER A 524 -7.94 0.51 3.25
CA SER A 524 -6.92 1.29 2.55
C SER A 524 -5.49 1.06 3.06
N HIS A 525 -5.27 0.26 4.10
CA HIS A 525 -3.97 0.08 4.75
C HIS A 525 -2.95 -0.67 3.89
N ASN A 526 -1.95 0.05 3.40
CA ASN A 526 -0.76 -0.56 2.81
C ASN A 526 0.06 -1.27 3.90
N TRP A 527 0.61 -2.46 3.58
CA TRP A 527 1.47 -3.20 4.50
C TRP A 527 2.91 -2.73 4.39
N THR A 528 3.10 -1.53 4.92
CA THR A 528 4.39 -0.86 5.15
C THR A 528 4.45 -0.43 6.62
N ASN A 529 5.66 -0.14 7.13
CA ASN A 529 5.84 0.34 8.50
C ASN A 529 4.96 1.57 8.81
N GLN A 530 4.89 2.51 7.86
CA GLN A 530 4.09 3.73 8.00
C GLN A 530 2.59 3.50 7.78
N GLY A 531 2.23 2.65 6.81
CA GLY A 531 0.84 2.38 6.46
C GLY A 531 0.04 1.75 7.59
N VAL A 532 0.67 0.90 8.42
CA VAL A 532 0.01 0.21 9.53
C VAL A 532 0.05 1.00 10.85
N GLU A 533 0.88 2.05 10.96
CA GLU A 533 1.10 2.76 12.23
C GLU A 533 0.83 4.26 12.19
N ALA A 534 1.12 4.93 11.06
CA ALA A 534 1.29 6.38 11.04
C ALA A 534 0.44 7.13 10.01
N ASN A 535 -0.02 6.46 8.95
CA ASN A 535 -0.95 7.04 8.00
C ASN A 535 -2.32 7.26 8.63
N ARG A 536 -3.14 8.09 8.01
CA ARG A 536 -4.58 8.05 8.21
C ARG A 536 -5.18 7.09 7.18
N ASP A 537 -5.50 5.89 7.61
CA ASP A 537 -6.12 4.83 6.80
C ASP A 537 -7.38 4.30 7.48
N ALA A 538 -8.27 3.65 6.73
CA ALA A 538 -9.49 3.04 7.23
C ALA A 538 -9.67 1.61 6.71
N SER A 539 -10.16 0.71 7.56
CA SER A 539 -10.55 -0.66 7.19
C SER A 539 -11.80 -1.11 7.95
N LEU A 540 -12.35 -2.20 7.49
CA LEU A 540 -13.44 -2.94 8.15
C LEU A 540 -13.01 -4.37 8.34
N LEU A 541 -13.23 -4.92 9.54
CA LEU A 541 -13.14 -6.34 9.79
C LEU A 541 -14.55 -6.90 9.96
N ILE A 542 -14.91 -7.91 9.16
CA ILE A 542 -16.23 -8.51 9.10
C ILE A 542 -16.08 -10.03 9.22
N ASP A 543 -16.74 -10.60 10.19
CA ASP A 543 -16.79 -12.04 10.41
C ASP A 543 -18.14 -12.58 9.92
N HIS A 544 -18.19 -12.93 8.63
CA HIS A 544 -19.37 -13.50 7.99
C HIS A 544 -18.99 -14.27 6.72
N PRO A 545 -19.34 -15.57 6.61
CA PRO A 545 -18.84 -16.44 5.54
C PRO A 545 -19.31 -16.06 4.14
N GLU A 546 -20.53 -15.56 3.95
CA GLU A 546 -21.00 -15.16 2.62
C GLU A 546 -20.31 -13.87 2.13
N ILE A 547 -20.03 -12.93 3.06
CA ILE A 547 -19.30 -11.69 2.76
C ILE A 547 -17.85 -12.03 2.47
N ALA A 548 -17.18 -12.78 3.33
CA ALA A 548 -15.81 -13.23 3.12
C ALA A 548 -15.67 -14.04 1.82
N GLY A 549 -16.63 -14.95 1.56
CA GLY A 549 -16.67 -15.76 0.34
C GLY A 549 -16.85 -14.97 -0.94
N TYR A 550 -17.46 -13.77 -0.90
CA TYR A 550 -17.48 -12.87 -2.06
C TYR A 550 -16.07 -12.43 -2.44
N TYR A 551 -15.30 -11.88 -1.50
CA TYR A 551 -13.94 -11.40 -1.76
C TYR A 551 -12.94 -12.54 -1.98
N GLU A 552 -13.17 -13.71 -1.36
CA GLU A 552 -12.39 -14.92 -1.61
C GLU A 552 -12.46 -15.36 -3.09
N ARG A 553 -13.65 -15.39 -3.68
CA ARG A 553 -13.80 -15.72 -5.11
C ARG A 553 -13.06 -14.74 -6.01
N VAL A 554 -13.11 -13.44 -5.68
CA VAL A 554 -12.34 -12.41 -6.41
C VAL A 554 -10.85 -12.67 -6.29
N PHE A 555 -10.36 -12.91 -5.06
CA PHE A 555 -8.96 -13.23 -4.82
C PHE A 555 -8.48 -14.46 -5.60
N LEU A 556 -9.24 -15.56 -5.56
CA LEU A 556 -8.88 -16.80 -6.25
C LEU A 556 -8.85 -16.61 -7.77
N HIS A 557 -9.80 -15.86 -8.31
CA HIS A 557 -9.78 -15.49 -9.73
C HIS A 557 -8.53 -14.68 -10.07
N ASP A 558 -8.20 -13.65 -9.29
CA ASP A 558 -7.00 -12.85 -9.51
C ASP A 558 -5.73 -13.69 -9.39
N TRP A 559 -5.67 -14.61 -8.42
CA TRP A 559 -4.57 -15.56 -8.26
C TRP A 559 -4.36 -16.43 -9.50
N ASP A 560 -5.44 -16.95 -10.09
CA ASP A 560 -5.36 -17.90 -11.20
C ASP A 560 -5.18 -17.21 -12.56
N HIS A 561 -5.71 -15.98 -12.75
CA HIS A 561 -5.80 -15.33 -14.07
C HIS A 561 -4.99 -14.04 -14.21
N LEU A 562 -4.79 -13.26 -13.14
CA LEU A 562 -4.15 -11.95 -13.21
C LEU A 562 -2.77 -11.90 -12.55
N ALA A 563 -2.54 -12.70 -11.51
CA ALA A 563 -1.27 -12.72 -10.80
C ALA A 563 -0.29 -13.74 -11.40
N ARG A 564 1.01 -13.43 -11.36
CA ARG A 564 2.09 -14.24 -11.94
C ARG A 564 3.13 -14.61 -10.89
N ALA A 565 3.65 -15.84 -10.98
CA ALA A 565 4.75 -16.32 -10.13
C ALA A 565 6.14 -15.93 -10.65
N ALA A 566 6.25 -15.56 -11.92
CA ALA A 566 7.50 -15.16 -12.57
C ALA A 566 7.42 -13.69 -13.01
N ILE A 567 8.53 -12.96 -12.82
CA ILE A 567 8.71 -11.61 -13.34
C ILE A 567 9.42 -11.63 -14.69
N ARG A 568 9.21 -10.57 -15.48
CA ARG A 568 9.91 -10.39 -16.76
C ARG A 568 10.93 -9.28 -16.62
N GLU A 569 12.21 -9.64 -16.75
CA GLU A 569 13.31 -8.68 -16.69
C GLU A 569 13.48 -7.88 -17.98
N GLU A 570 13.01 -8.42 -19.11
CA GLU A 570 13.20 -7.82 -20.44
C GLU A 570 12.31 -6.59 -20.69
N ALA A 571 11.28 -6.42 -19.88
CA ALA A 571 10.30 -5.33 -19.96
C ALA A 571 10.60 -4.15 -19.02
N MET A 572 11.85 -4.01 -18.54
CA MET A 572 12.19 -2.91 -17.63
C MET A 572 12.05 -1.55 -18.31
N PRO A 573 11.34 -0.59 -17.69
CA PRO A 573 11.22 0.76 -18.19
C PRO A 573 12.57 1.47 -18.29
N ILE A 574 12.69 2.42 -19.20
CA ILE A 574 13.90 3.21 -19.42
C ILE A 574 13.62 4.67 -19.09
N PRO A 575 14.41 5.34 -18.21
CA PRO A 575 14.22 6.77 -17.94
C PRO A 575 14.50 7.63 -19.17
N VAL A 576 13.64 8.62 -19.41
CA VAL A 576 13.80 9.59 -20.51
C VAL A 576 14.68 10.73 -20.03
N ILE A 577 15.98 10.67 -20.33
CA ILE A 577 16.93 11.68 -19.90
C ILE A 577 17.11 12.71 -21.02
N PRO A 578 16.88 14.01 -20.76
CA PRO A 578 17.06 15.05 -21.76
C PRO A 578 18.49 15.03 -22.33
N GLY A 579 18.61 14.95 -23.67
CA GLY A 579 19.91 14.95 -24.37
C GLY A 579 20.58 13.58 -24.52
N GLN A 580 19.99 12.51 -23.99
CA GLN A 580 20.37 11.14 -24.31
C GLN A 580 19.33 10.55 -25.29
N GLU A 581 19.72 10.40 -26.54
CA GLU A 581 18.91 9.60 -27.47
C GLU A 581 18.96 8.15 -26.99
N THR A 582 17.78 7.55 -26.78
CA THR A 582 17.65 6.13 -26.44
C THR A 582 18.07 5.29 -27.66
N ALA A 583 19.38 5.06 -27.79
CA ALA A 583 19.93 4.21 -28.83
C ALA A 583 19.43 2.78 -28.63
N GLY A 584 18.50 2.34 -29.46
CA GLY A 584 17.89 1.01 -29.44
C GLY A 584 16.36 0.98 -29.45
N ALA A 585 15.70 2.12 -29.37
CA ALA A 585 14.23 2.23 -29.39
C ALA A 585 13.58 1.96 -30.78
N GLU A 586 14.37 1.70 -31.82
CA GLU A 586 13.83 1.56 -33.19
C GLU A 586 13.14 0.23 -33.49
N ALA A 587 13.28 -0.78 -32.62
CA ALA A 587 12.72 -2.11 -32.86
C ALA A 587 11.49 -2.49 -31.99
N VAL A 588 11.26 -1.77 -30.91
CA VAL A 588 10.16 -2.04 -29.97
C VAL A 588 9.35 -0.76 -29.77
N ALA A 589 8.03 -0.84 -29.87
CA ALA A 589 7.18 0.29 -29.54
C ALA A 589 7.23 0.55 -28.04
N PHE A 590 7.51 1.78 -27.64
CA PHE A 590 7.52 2.22 -26.24
C PHE A 590 6.38 3.19 -26.00
N ARG A 591 5.82 3.13 -24.81
CA ARG A 591 4.88 4.11 -24.28
C ARG A 591 5.57 4.95 -23.21
N ARG A 592 5.40 6.27 -23.28
CA ARG A 592 5.90 7.20 -22.27
C ARG A 592 4.95 7.24 -21.09
N VAL A 593 5.48 7.07 -19.89
CA VAL A 593 4.73 7.07 -18.63
C VAL A 593 5.46 7.94 -17.60
N PRO A 594 4.75 8.62 -16.71
CA PRO A 594 5.40 9.36 -15.63
C PRO A 594 6.03 8.43 -14.61
N TRP A 595 7.06 8.93 -13.93
CA TRP A 595 7.79 8.17 -12.92
C TRP A 595 6.91 7.74 -11.74
N SER A 596 6.02 8.63 -11.29
CA SER A 596 5.07 8.36 -10.21
C SER A 596 4.25 7.09 -10.47
N ALA A 597 3.75 6.91 -11.68
CA ALA A 597 2.97 5.74 -12.06
C ALA A 597 3.74 4.41 -11.96
N TRP A 598 5.07 4.44 -12.08
CA TRP A 598 5.92 3.26 -11.94
C TRP A 598 6.34 3.01 -10.49
N MET A 599 6.39 4.08 -9.67
CA MET A 599 6.82 4.03 -8.27
C MET A 599 5.66 4.06 -7.27
N GLU A 600 4.41 4.24 -7.74
CA GLU A 600 3.26 4.35 -6.85
C GLU A 600 3.19 3.23 -5.81
N GLU A 601 3.22 3.67 -4.58
CA GLU A 601 2.89 2.91 -3.39
C GLU A 601 1.38 2.78 -3.20
#